data_846351635d2742c1421dc2890f1f0b2a
#
_entry.id   846351635d2742c1421dc2890f1f0b2a
#
_cell.length_a   1.000
_cell.length_b   1.000
_cell.length_c   1.000
_cell.angle_alpha   90.00
_cell.angle_beta   90.00
_cell.angle_gamma   90.00
#
_symmetry.space_group_name_H-M   'P 1'
#
loop_
_entity.id
_entity.type
_entity.pdbx_description
1 polymer ?
#
loop_
_entity_poly.entity_id
_entity_poly.type
_entity_poly.pdbx_seq_one_letter_code
_entity_poly.pdbx_strand_id
1 'polypeptide(L)'
;MSKPQQTIKQAISYKGIGLHSGGPVTMVFKPAPENTGIVFVRSDIEGTPSVRAHIDNVTNTMRATTLEHGEAKVFTVEHVMAAFSAMNIDNCFVEMDSPEPPVGDGSSAVFVDLILQAGIEEQQAERHVYKVKRSHSIYDGDRFILIVPYDGYRVTFTSINPHPLLGTQQCDFDVTPEYFQEHIARARTIGFVKELEQLQAMGLAKGGSTDNALVYDDTTCLSVPRFEDELVRHKALDVMGDLYLLGPIEGHVIALKSSHELNSRLAHSIIEEIRETQQ
;
A
#
# COMPACT_ATOMS: atom_id res chain seq x y z
N MET A 1 22.71 -1.44 -16.69
CA MET A 1 23.14 -2.39 -15.63
C MET A 1 21.93 -2.66 -14.79
N SER A 2 21.68 -3.94 -14.48
CA SER A 2 20.62 -4.33 -13.53
C SER A 2 20.94 -3.74 -12.14
N LYS A 3 19.90 -3.33 -11.44
CA LYS A 3 20.05 -2.85 -10.05
C LYS A 3 20.09 -4.05 -9.11
N PRO A 4 20.83 -4.02 -7.98
CA PRO A 4 20.77 -5.05 -6.97
C PRO A 4 19.43 -5.04 -6.24
N GLN A 5 19.04 -6.19 -5.67
CA GLN A 5 17.95 -6.26 -4.69
C GLN A 5 18.34 -5.50 -3.42
N GLN A 6 17.35 -5.08 -2.65
CA GLN A 6 17.55 -4.34 -1.41
C GLN A 6 16.74 -4.95 -0.27
N THR A 7 17.35 -4.93 0.92
CA THR A 7 16.70 -5.21 2.20
C THR A 7 16.99 -4.09 3.20
N ILE A 8 16.39 -4.13 4.38
CA ILE A 8 16.81 -3.23 5.47
C ILE A 8 18.07 -3.76 6.14
N LYS A 9 18.92 -2.87 6.66
CA LYS A 9 20.22 -3.21 7.23
C LYS A 9 20.13 -3.82 8.63
N GLN A 10 19.16 -3.37 9.45
CA GLN A 10 18.96 -3.84 10.81
C GLN A 10 17.48 -3.92 11.17
N ALA A 11 17.16 -4.77 12.14
CA ALA A 11 15.79 -4.87 12.64
C ALA A 11 15.37 -3.57 13.33
N ILE A 12 14.10 -3.16 13.10
CA ILE A 12 13.51 -1.99 13.74
C ILE A 12 12.06 -2.27 14.09
N SER A 13 11.60 -1.77 15.25
CA SER A 13 10.24 -1.99 15.72
C SER A 13 9.45 -0.69 15.84
N TYR A 14 8.14 -0.81 15.67
CA TYR A 14 7.18 0.25 15.92
C TYR A 14 5.96 -0.28 16.65
N LYS A 15 5.47 0.47 17.65
CA LYS A 15 4.26 0.13 18.43
C LYS A 15 3.18 1.15 18.16
N GLY A 16 1.97 0.67 17.94
CA GLY A 16 0.82 1.51 17.68
C GLY A 16 -0.49 0.75 17.86
N ILE A 17 -1.52 1.20 17.17
CA ILE A 17 -2.84 0.56 17.13
C ILE A 17 -3.22 0.31 15.68
N GLY A 18 -4.02 -0.73 15.41
CA GLY A 18 -4.62 -0.94 14.09
C GLY A 18 -5.72 0.07 13.80
N LEU A 19 -5.88 0.47 12.52
CA LEU A 19 -6.92 1.41 12.08
C LEU A 19 -8.33 0.81 12.27
N HIS A 20 -8.52 -0.40 11.80
CA HIS A 20 -9.83 -1.07 11.83
C HIS A 20 -10.04 -1.86 13.11
N SER A 21 -9.02 -2.56 13.57
CA SER A 21 -9.08 -3.37 14.81
C SER A 21 -9.15 -2.52 16.07
N GLY A 22 -8.48 -1.36 16.08
CA GLY A 22 -8.30 -0.52 17.27
C GLY A 22 -7.43 -1.16 18.35
N GLY A 23 -6.95 -2.39 18.13
CA GLY A 23 -6.11 -3.12 19.07
C GLY A 23 -4.64 -2.69 19.01
N PRO A 24 -3.87 -2.91 20.09
CA PRO A 24 -2.44 -2.65 20.10
C PRO A 24 -1.72 -3.60 19.13
N VAL A 25 -0.65 -3.11 18.52
CA VAL A 25 0.21 -3.89 17.64
C VAL A 25 1.67 -3.47 17.82
N THR A 26 2.54 -4.47 17.89
CA THR A 26 3.98 -4.31 17.73
C THR A 26 4.36 -4.90 16.38
N MET A 27 4.91 -4.08 15.50
CA MET A 27 5.42 -4.47 14.19
C MET A 27 6.94 -4.34 14.19
N VAL A 28 7.62 -5.33 13.62
CA VAL A 28 9.08 -5.36 13.49
C VAL A 28 9.44 -5.63 12.03
N PHE A 29 10.14 -4.70 11.42
CA PHE A 29 10.83 -4.96 10.15
C PHE A 29 12.14 -5.68 10.45
N LYS A 30 12.42 -6.77 9.74
CA LYS A 30 13.67 -7.54 9.86
C LYS A 30 14.30 -7.76 8.48
N PRO A 31 15.65 -7.70 8.37
CA PRO A 31 16.32 -8.06 7.14
C PRO A 31 15.89 -9.45 6.66
N ALA A 32 15.76 -9.62 5.36
CA ALA A 32 15.42 -10.90 4.76
C ALA A 32 16.45 -11.28 3.67
N PRO A 33 16.71 -12.58 3.47
CA PRO A 33 17.57 -13.06 2.39
C PRO A 33 17.08 -12.62 1.01
N GLU A 34 17.97 -12.69 0.03
CA GLU A 34 17.67 -12.48 -1.38
C GLU A 34 16.50 -13.37 -1.85
N ASN A 35 15.68 -12.83 -2.74
CA ASN A 35 14.53 -13.50 -3.35
C ASN A 35 13.41 -13.93 -2.37
N THR A 36 13.45 -13.44 -1.12
CA THR A 36 12.38 -13.67 -0.13
C THR A 36 11.11 -12.93 -0.51
N GLY A 37 11.24 -11.70 -1.00
CA GLY A 37 10.12 -10.76 -1.12
C GLY A 37 9.72 -10.17 0.24
N ILE A 38 8.56 -9.55 0.28
CA ILE A 38 7.98 -9.07 1.54
C ILE A 38 7.13 -10.19 2.14
N VAL A 39 7.39 -10.54 3.39
CA VAL A 39 6.70 -11.63 4.09
C VAL A 39 6.18 -11.13 5.44
N PHE A 40 4.87 -11.18 5.62
CA PHE A 40 4.22 -10.89 6.89
C PHE A 40 4.21 -12.14 7.77
N VAL A 41 4.67 -12.01 9.02
CA VAL A 41 4.78 -13.10 10.00
C VAL A 41 3.93 -12.78 11.21
N ARG A 42 3.02 -13.68 11.60
CA ARG A 42 2.11 -13.55 12.75
C ARG A 42 2.76 -14.18 13.99
N SER A 43 3.47 -13.36 14.78
CA SER A 43 4.18 -13.82 15.97
C SER A 43 3.28 -14.11 17.17
N ASP A 44 2.02 -13.68 17.13
CA ASP A 44 0.98 -13.93 18.14
C ASP A 44 0.27 -15.29 17.97
N ILE A 45 0.51 -15.98 16.85
CA ILE A 45 -0.09 -17.30 16.57
C ILE A 45 0.97 -18.39 16.76
N GLU A 46 0.57 -19.51 17.38
CA GLU A 46 1.45 -20.66 17.56
C GLU A 46 2.01 -21.14 16.22
N GLY A 47 3.31 -21.45 16.15
CA GLY A 47 3.98 -21.82 14.92
C GLY A 47 4.37 -20.63 14.03
N THR A 48 4.05 -19.40 14.44
CA THR A 48 4.41 -18.17 13.72
C THR A 48 4.12 -18.22 12.20
N PRO A 49 2.86 -18.49 11.81
CA PRO A 49 2.50 -18.63 10.40
C PRO A 49 2.77 -17.33 9.64
N SER A 50 3.07 -17.46 8.35
CA SER A 50 3.42 -16.33 7.51
C SER A 50 2.68 -16.33 6.19
N VAL A 51 2.52 -15.13 5.62
CA VAL A 51 1.97 -14.92 4.28
C VAL A 51 2.89 -14.01 3.48
N ARG A 52 3.25 -14.43 2.28
CA ARG A 52 3.99 -13.60 1.34
C ARG A 52 3.08 -12.50 0.81
N ALA A 53 3.57 -11.27 0.75
CA ALA A 53 2.90 -10.17 0.07
C ALA A 53 2.95 -10.41 -1.44
N HIS A 54 1.92 -11.11 -1.94
CA HIS A 54 1.79 -11.50 -3.33
C HIS A 54 0.31 -11.47 -3.72
N ILE A 55 0.03 -11.11 -4.97
CA ILE A 55 -1.34 -10.94 -5.46
C ILE A 55 -2.20 -12.21 -5.30
N ASP A 56 -1.62 -13.40 -5.42
CA ASP A 56 -2.33 -14.67 -5.23
C ASP A 56 -2.85 -14.88 -3.80
N ASN A 57 -2.30 -14.18 -2.83
CA ASN A 57 -2.71 -14.25 -1.44
C ASN A 57 -3.76 -13.19 -1.06
N VAL A 58 -4.19 -12.35 -2.00
CA VAL A 58 -5.26 -11.38 -1.77
C VAL A 58 -6.59 -12.08 -1.69
N THR A 59 -7.28 -11.99 -0.55
CA THR A 59 -8.57 -12.66 -0.32
C THR A 59 -9.73 -11.69 -0.14
N ASN A 60 -9.43 -10.43 0.23
CA ASN A 60 -10.44 -9.39 0.42
C ASN A 60 -9.84 -8.01 0.11
N THR A 61 -10.66 -7.16 -0.52
CA THR A 61 -10.30 -5.78 -0.89
C THR A 61 -11.32 -4.75 -0.40
N MET A 62 -12.21 -5.15 0.52
CA MET A 62 -13.23 -4.27 1.07
C MET A 62 -12.61 -3.36 2.13
N ARG A 63 -12.49 -2.06 1.79
CA ARG A 63 -11.92 -0.99 2.62
C ARG A 63 -10.40 -1.07 2.87
N ALA A 64 -9.78 -2.22 2.66
CA ALA A 64 -8.35 -2.46 2.81
C ALA A 64 -7.95 -3.73 2.07
N THR A 65 -6.68 -3.90 1.77
CA THR A 65 -6.16 -5.12 1.14
C THR A 65 -5.81 -6.16 2.22
N THR A 66 -6.40 -7.35 2.09
CA THR A 66 -6.19 -8.49 2.99
C THR A 66 -5.40 -9.59 2.29
N LEU A 67 -4.39 -10.10 2.97
CA LEU A 67 -3.60 -11.25 2.54
C LEU A 67 -3.84 -12.43 3.49
N GLU A 68 -4.03 -13.63 2.92
CA GLU A 68 -4.22 -14.85 3.71
C GLU A 68 -3.44 -16.01 3.08
N HIS A 69 -2.81 -16.81 3.94
CA HIS A 69 -2.20 -18.10 3.59
C HIS A 69 -2.16 -19.00 4.83
N GLY A 70 -2.84 -20.16 4.76
CA GLY A 70 -3.00 -21.03 5.92
C GLY A 70 -3.65 -20.27 7.10
N GLU A 71 -2.99 -20.27 8.25
CA GLU A 71 -3.47 -19.55 9.45
C GLU A 71 -3.00 -18.08 9.49
N ALA A 72 -2.09 -17.68 8.59
CA ALA A 72 -1.65 -16.31 8.51
C ALA A 72 -2.68 -15.45 7.80
N LYS A 73 -3.20 -14.46 8.50
CA LYS A 73 -4.08 -13.41 7.96
C LYS A 73 -3.55 -12.06 8.39
N VAL A 74 -3.38 -11.16 7.40
CA VAL A 74 -3.04 -9.75 7.61
C VAL A 74 -3.88 -8.87 6.70
N PHE A 75 -4.23 -7.67 7.16
CA PHE A 75 -5.03 -6.72 6.37
C PHE A 75 -4.55 -5.27 6.57
N THR A 76 -5.01 -4.35 5.75
CA THR A 76 -4.53 -2.94 5.71
C THR A 76 -3.02 -2.89 5.41
N VAL A 77 -2.56 -3.70 4.45
CA VAL A 77 -1.14 -3.81 4.11
C VAL A 77 -0.67 -2.75 3.13
N GLU A 78 -1.57 -2.07 2.45
CA GLU A 78 -1.32 -1.14 1.33
C GLU A 78 -0.35 -0.02 1.70
N HIS A 79 -0.45 0.58 2.89
CA HIS A 79 0.42 1.68 3.29
C HIS A 79 1.88 1.22 3.53
N VAL A 80 2.05 0.04 4.14
CA VAL A 80 3.38 -0.60 4.33
C VAL A 80 3.97 -0.97 2.98
N MET A 81 3.16 -1.59 2.10
CA MET A 81 3.60 -2.00 0.76
C MET A 81 3.95 -0.79 -0.12
N ALA A 82 3.24 0.33 -0.01
CA ALA A 82 3.58 1.57 -0.71
C ALA A 82 4.95 2.12 -0.28
N ALA A 83 5.26 2.07 1.02
CA ALA A 83 6.58 2.46 1.52
C ALA A 83 7.69 1.55 0.96
N PHE A 84 7.51 0.22 0.98
CA PHE A 84 8.48 -0.70 0.40
C PHE A 84 8.65 -0.50 -1.11
N SER A 85 7.54 -0.30 -1.83
CA SER A 85 7.57 0.02 -3.27
C SER A 85 8.41 1.24 -3.57
N ALA A 86 8.11 2.36 -2.93
CA ALA A 86 8.77 3.63 -3.17
C ALA A 86 10.24 3.64 -2.74
N MET A 87 10.55 2.98 -1.62
CA MET A 87 11.91 2.89 -1.08
C MET A 87 12.75 1.76 -1.69
N ASN A 88 12.20 1.04 -2.68
CA ASN A 88 12.85 -0.07 -3.38
C ASN A 88 13.30 -1.22 -2.47
N ILE A 89 12.55 -1.54 -1.42
CA ILE A 89 12.84 -2.68 -0.54
C ILE A 89 12.22 -3.94 -1.14
N ASP A 90 13.07 -4.83 -1.62
CA ASP A 90 12.66 -6.08 -2.27
C ASP A 90 12.41 -7.20 -1.26
N ASN A 91 13.19 -7.25 -0.16
CA ASN A 91 13.18 -8.36 0.78
C ASN A 91 13.07 -7.85 2.22
N CYS A 92 12.00 -8.24 2.93
CA CYS A 92 11.81 -7.87 4.34
C CYS A 92 10.84 -8.84 5.02
N PHE A 93 11.16 -9.26 6.24
CA PHE A 93 10.17 -9.87 7.13
C PHE A 93 9.46 -8.77 7.92
N VAL A 94 8.14 -8.76 7.88
CA VAL A 94 7.26 -7.89 8.66
C VAL A 94 6.60 -8.73 9.75
N GLU A 95 7.22 -8.79 10.91
CA GLU A 95 6.70 -9.56 12.05
C GLU A 95 5.71 -8.71 12.84
N MET A 96 4.55 -9.27 13.15
CA MET A 96 3.49 -8.58 13.87
C MET A 96 2.82 -9.48 14.89
N ASP A 97 2.44 -8.91 16.04
CA ASP A 97 1.64 -9.56 17.08
C ASP A 97 0.14 -9.27 16.95
N SER A 98 -0.31 -8.89 15.74
CA SER A 98 -1.69 -8.52 15.41
C SER A 98 -1.95 -8.77 13.91
N PRO A 99 -3.21 -8.97 13.47
CA PRO A 99 -3.53 -9.14 12.06
C PRO A 99 -3.46 -7.84 11.24
N GLU A 100 -3.25 -6.69 11.87
CA GLU A 100 -3.24 -5.40 11.19
C GLU A 100 -1.97 -4.62 11.56
N PRO A 101 -1.23 -4.05 10.58
CA PRO A 101 -0.14 -3.12 10.87
C PRO A 101 -0.61 -1.92 11.68
N PRO A 102 0.27 -1.26 12.43
CA PRO A 102 -0.09 -0.04 13.13
C PRO A 102 -0.46 1.05 12.11
N VAL A 103 -1.56 1.76 12.37
CA VAL A 103 -2.02 2.86 11.49
C VAL A 103 -1.04 4.03 11.45
N GLY A 104 -0.22 4.18 12.50
CA GLY A 104 0.65 5.35 12.65
C GLY A 104 -0.17 6.65 12.64
N ASP A 105 0.20 7.53 11.75
CA ASP A 105 -0.52 8.77 11.49
C ASP A 105 -1.55 8.67 10.35
N GLY A 106 -1.83 7.46 9.88
CA GLY A 106 -2.76 7.19 8.77
C GLY A 106 -2.17 7.28 7.38
N SER A 107 -0.85 7.43 7.28
CA SER A 107 -0.10 7.55 6.03
C SER A 107 1.00 6.50 5.92
N SER A 108 1.81 6.53 4.87
CA SER A 108 3.01 5.68 4.75
C SER A 108 4.25 6.27 5.41
N ALA A 109 4.19 7.49 5.95
CA ALA A 109 5.37 8.20 6.42
C ALA A 109 6.11 7.45 7.54
N VAL A 110 5.36 6.89 8.51
CA VAL A 110 5.95 6.14 9.62
C VAL A 110 6.76 4.93 9.11
N PHE A 111 6.29 4.27 8.06
CA PHE A 111 6.99 3.10 7.49
C PHE A 111 8.23 3.51 6.70
N VAL A 112 8.18 4.63 5.99
CA VAL A 112 9.35 5.24 5.34
C VAL A 112 10.40 5.61 6.38
N ASP A 113 10.00 6.26 7.47
CA ASP A 113 10.91 6.66 8.55
C ASP A 113 11.58 5.43 9.19
N LEU A 114 10.84 4.33 9.38
CA LEU A 114 11.40 3.07 9.88
C LEU A 114 12.43 2.48 8.91
N ILE A 115 12.16 2.47 7.61
CA ILE A 115 13.10 2.00 6.59
C ILE A 115 14.38 2.83 6.62
N LEU A 116 14.25 4.16 6.66
CA LEU A 116 15.41 5.06 6.71
C LEU A 116 16.23 4.89 7.99
N GLN A 117 15.58 4.74 9.15
CA GLN A 117 16.25 4.50 10.43
C GLN A 117 16.93 3.12 10.49
N ALA A 118 16.30 2.09 9.91
CA ALA A 118 16.91 0.76 9.79
C ALA A 118 18.12 0.77 8.85
N GLY A 119 18.16 1.72 7.92
CA GLY A 119 19.12 1.76 6.80
C GLY A 119 18.76 0.73 5.73
N ILE A 120 19.23 0.99 4.52
CA ILE A 120 19.02 0.11 3.35
C ILE A 120 20.34 -0.59 3.03
N GLU A 121 20.26 -1.88 2.69
CA GLU A 121 21.41 -2.71 2.31
C GLU A 121 21.17 -3.32 0.92
N GLU A 122 22.13 -3.10 0.02
CA GLU A 122 22.15 -3.76 -1.28
C GLU A 122 22.61 -5.21 -1.14
N GLN A 123 21.94 -6.11 -1.85
CA GLN A 123 22.21 -7.54 -1.88
C GLN A 123 22.92 -7.94 -3.18
N GLN A 124 23.40 -9.20 -3.29
CA GLN A 124 24.13 -9.65 -4.48
C GLN A 124 23.21 -10.02 -5.65
N ALA A 125 21.99 -10.47 -5.35
CA ALA A 125 21.03 -10.86 -6.36
C ALA A 125 20.52 -9.65 -7.16
N GLU A 126 20.29 -9.85 -8.46
CA GLU A 126 19.71 -8.84 -9.33
C GLU A 126 18.25 -8.60 -8.99
N ARG A 127 17.85 -7.33 -9.06
CA ARG A 127 16.45 -6.93 -8.89
C ARG A 127 15.66 -7.26 -10.15
N HIS A 128 14.66 -8.12 -10.02
CA HIS A 128 13.75 -8.46 -11.10
C HIS A 128 12.59 -7.47 -11.18
N VAL A 129 12.62 -6.59 -12.17
CA VAL A 129 11.55 -5.63 -12.43
C VAL A 129 10.76 -6.08 -13.64
N TYR A 130 9.46 -6.29 -13.46
CA TYR A 130 8.59 -6.58 -14.59
C TYR A 130 8.30 -5.30 -15.39
N LYS A 131 8.75 -5.29 -16.64
CA LYS A 131 8.48 -4.19 -17.57
C LYS A 131 7.19 -4.49 -18.33
N VAL A 132 6.20 -3.66 -18.14
CA VAL A 132 4.92 -3.76 -18.85
C VAL A 132 5.16 -3.60 -20.34
N LYS A 133 4.79 -4.61 -21.15
CA LYS A 133 5.01 -4.66 -22.61
C LYS A 133 3.77 -4.28 -23.39
N ARG A 134 2.59 -4.55 -22.87
CA ARG A 134 1.29 -4.20 -23.44
C ARG A 134 0.39 -3.55 -22.40
N SER A 135 -0.62 -2.82 -22.85
CA SER A 135 -1.57 -2.18 -21.94
C SER A 135 -2.51 -3.21 -21.30
N HIS A 136 -2.72 -3.07 -19.99
CA HIS A 136 -3.76 -3.77 -19.25
C HIS A 136 -4.77 -2.75 -18.73
N SER A 137 -6.05 -3.09 -18.74
CA SER A 137 -7.09 -2.16 -18.29
C SER A 137 -8.26 -2.89 -17.64
N ILE A 138 -8.76 -2.33 -16.56
CA ILE A 138 -9.94 -2.79 -15.85
C ILE A 138 -10.93 -1.63 -15.77
N TYR A 139 -12.15 -1.88 -16.17
CA TYR A 139 -13.26 -0.92 -16.12
C TYR A 139 -14.38 -1.44 -15.23
N ASP A 140 -15.04 -0.53 -14.53
CA ASP A 140 -16.22 -0.79 -13.74
C ASP A 140 -17.11 0.48 -13.69
N GLY A 141 -18.12 0.54 -14.54
CA GLY A 141 -18.96 1.72 -14.74
C GLY A 141 -18.14 2.94 -15.17
N ASP A 142 -18.13 3.99 -14.36
CA ASP A 142 -17.39 5.24 -14.57
C ASP A 142 -16.01 5.24 -13.90
N ARG A 143 -15.55 4.09 -13.44
CA ARG A 143 -14.25 3.88 -12.79
C ARG A 143 -13.34 3.06 -13.67
N PHE A 144 -12.07 3.34 -13.67
CA PHE A 144 -11.08 2.50 -14.34
C PHE A 144 -9.69 2.60 -13.72
N ILE A 145 -8.90 1.59 -13.99
CA ILE A 145 -7.46 1.60 -13.82
C ILE A 145 -6.84 0.89 -15.01
N LEU A 146 -5.75 1.45 -15.52
CA LEU A 146 -4.98 0.85 -16.58
C LEU A 146 -3.48 1.07 -16.35
N ILE A 147 -2.66 0.23 -16.97
CA ILE A 147 -1.21 0.41 -17.04
C ILE A 147 -0.76 0.29 -18.49
N VAL A 148 0.14 1.18 -18.89
CA VAL A 148 0.73 1.19 -20.24
C VAL A 148 2.26 1.08 -20.14
N PRO A 149 2.95 0.63 -21.21
CA PRO A 149 4.40 0.65 -21.25
C PRO A 149 4.96 2.05 -20.99
N TYR A 150 5.95 2.12 -20.10
CA TYR A 150 6.66 3.35 -19.74
C TYR A 150 8.06 3.00 -19.24
N ASP A 151 9.04 3.85 -19.51
CA ASP A 151 10.41 3.69 -19.01
C ASP A 151 10.53 4.29 -17.60
N GLY A 152 10.30 3.46 -16.59
CA GLY A 152 10.19 3.81 -15.18
C GLY A 152 8.84 3.43 -14.59
N TYR A 153 8.55 3.94 -13.40
CA TYR A 153 7.25 3.76 -12.74
C TYR A 153 6.57 5.12 -12.55
N ARG A 154 5.41 5.31 -13.16
CA ARG A 154 4.63 6.55 -13.10
C ARG A 154 3.21 6.27 -12.66
N VAL A 155 2.65 7.18 -11.89
CA VAL A 155 1.26 7.09 -11.41
C VAL A 155 0.53 8.40 -11.72
N THR A 156 -0.59 8.29 -12.43
CA THR A 156 -1.60 9.34 -12.61
C THR A 156 -2.88 8.87 -11.94
N PHE A 157 -3.37 9.57 -10.95
CA PHE A 157 -4.64 9.26 -10.30
C PHE A 157 -5.58 10.47 -10.37
N THR A 158 -6.84 10.23 -10.75
CA THR A 158 -7.92 11.21 -10.67
C THR A 158 -8.98 10.70 -9.70
N SER A 159 -9.24 11.48 -8.66
CA SER A 159 -10.32 11.27 -7.71
C SER A 159 -11.47 12.23 -8.02
N ILE A 160 -12.70 11.73 -8.02
CA ILE A 160 -13.92 12.53 -8.09
C ILE A 160 -14.76 12.20 -6.87
N ASN A 161 -14.97 13.18 -6.01
CA ASN A 161 -15.74 13.00 -4.78
C ASN A 161 -16.84 14.07 -4.71
N PRO A 162 -18.07 13.68 -4.36
CA PRO A 162 -19.20 14.63 -4.29
C PRO A 162 -19.13 15.60 -3.12
N HIS A 163 -18.21 15.41 -2.16
CA HIS A 163 -18.04 16.32 -1.04
C HIS A 163 -17.56 17.69 -1.52
N PRO A 164 -18.18 18.83 -1.05
CA PRO A 164 -17.91 20.18 -1.58
C PRO A 164 -16.44 20.63 -1.46
N LEU A 165 -15.71 20.13 -0.46
CA LEU A 165 -14.29 20.45 -0.29
C LEU A 165 -13.34 19.56 -1.10
N LEU A 166 -13.81 18.47 -1.66
CA LEU A 166 -12.96 17.49 -2.35
C LEU A 166 -13.06 17.62 -3.87
N GLY A 167 -14.28 17.58 -4.43
CA GLY A 167 -14.49 17.75 -5.86
C GLY A 167 -13.66 16.79 -6.71
N THR A 168 -13.05 17.32 -7.76
CA THR A 168 -12.11 16.59 -8.63
C THR A 168 -10.68 16.98 -8.28
N GLN A 169 -9.88 15.99 -7.93
CA GLN A 169 -8.44 16.13 -7.64
C GLN A 169 -7.65 15.21 -8.56
N GLN A 170 -6.46 15.62 -8.96
CA GLN A 170 -5.56 14.83 -9.79
C GLN A 170 -4.12 14.98 -9.30
N CYS A 171 -3.39 13.86 -9.27
CA CYS A 171 -1.94 13.86 -9.14
C CYS A 171 -1.32 13.04 -10.28
N ASP A 172 -0.09 13.41 -10.66
CA ASP A 172 0.67 12.77 -11.73
C ASP A 172 2.17 12.91 -11.44
N PHE A 173 2.88 11.78 -11.30
CA PHE A 173 4.29 11.82 -10.91
C PHE A 173 5.04 10.53 -11.29
N ASP A 174 6.35 10.69 -11.51
CA ASP A 174 7.27 9.57 -11.55
C ASP A 174 7.61 9.13 -10.13
N VAL A 175 7.52 7.84 -9.87
CA VAL A 175 7.77 7.27 -8.55
C VAL A 175 9.28 7.18 -8.32
N THR A 176 9.78 8.07 -7.48
CA THR A 176 11.15 8.01 -6.92
C THR A 176 11.09 8.06 -5.40
N PRO A 177 12.10 7.53 -4.69
CA PRO A 177 12.14 7.60 -3.23
C PRO A 177 11.99 9.03 -2.71
N GLU A 178 12.66 10.01 -3.34
CA GLU A 178 12.65 11.42 -2.94
C GLU A 178 11.27 12.04 -3.13
N TYR A 179 10.65 11.86 -4.33
CA TYR A 179 9.33 12.41 -4.61
C TYR A 179 8.26 11.81 -3.68
N PHE A 180 8.33 10.49 -3.46
CA PHE A 180 7.39 9.83 -2.56
C PHE A 180 7.50 10.37 -1.13
N GLN A 181 8.70 10.48 -0.58
CA GLN A 181 8.93 11.00 0.76
C GLN A 181 8.41 12.42 0.93
N GLU A 182 8.69 13.29 -0.03
CA GLU A 182 8.35 14.72 0.06
C GLU A 182 6.87 14.99 -0.21
N HIS A 183 6.25 14.27 -1.17
CA HIS A 183 4.96 14.66 -1.71
C HIS A 183 3.82 13.65 -1.50
N ILE A 184 4.12 12.38 -1.23
CA ILE A 184 3.11 11.31 -1.19
C ILE A 184 3.03 10.64 0.19
N ALA A 185 4.16 10.26 0.76
CA ALA A 185 4.22 9.42 1.96
C ALA A 185 3.37 9.92 3.13
N ARG A 186 3.20 11.24 3.27
CA ARG A 186 2.47 11.89 4.37
C ARG A 186 0.97 12.06 4.12
N ALA A 187 0.47 11.65 2.96
CA ALA A 187 -0.96 11.71 2.66
C ALA A 187 -1.72 10.65 3.46
N ARG A 188 -2.68 11.11 4.27
CA ARG A 188 -3.44 10.25 5.20
C ARG A 188 -4.67 9.63 4.55
N THR A 189 -5.07 8.48 5.11
CA THR A 189 -6.36 7.86 4.81
C THR A 189 -7.54 8.79 5.14
N ILE A 190 -8.70 8.51 4.55
CA ILE A 190 -9.87 9.36 4.66
C ILE A 190 -11.05 8.61 5.28
N GLY A 191 -11.84 9.31 6.07
CA GLY A 191 -13.11 8.83 6.61
C GLY A 191 -14.20 9.90 6.52
N PHE A 192 -15.45 9.44 6.39
CA PHE A 192 -16.63 10.31 6.44
C PHE A 192 -17.46 9.99 7.68
N VAL A 193 -17.84 11.02 8.44
CA VAL A 193 -18.64 10.87 9.67
C VAL A 193 -19.93 10.08 9.39
N LYS A 194 -20.58 10.33 8.27
CA LYS A 194 -21.80 9.61 7.86
C LYS A 194 -21.62 8.10 7.64
N GLU A 195 -20.39 7.64 7.43
CA GLU A 195 -20.08 6.21 7.26
C GLU A 195 -19.64 5.55 8.57
N LEU A 196 -19.36 6.34 9.62
CA LEU A 196 -18.71 5.86 10.84
C LEU A 196 -19.56 4.81 11.57
N GLU A 197 -20.88 5.04 11.72
CA GLU A 197 -21.78 4.08 12.38
C GLU A 197 -21.81 2.75 11.63
N GLN A 198 -21.86 2.79 10.30
CA GLN A 198 -21.83 1.59 9.47
C GLN A 198 -20.49 0.85 9.58
N LEU A 199 -19.37 1.58 9.54
CA LEU A 199 -18.05 0.99 9.71
C LEU A 199 -17.89 0.33 11.09
N GLN A 200 -18.35 1.00 12.15
CA GLN A 200 -18.30 0.47 13.50
C GLN A 200 -19.20 -0.77 13.67
N ALA A 201 -20.39 -0.78 13.05
CA ALA A 201 -21.25 -1.95 13.04
C ALA A 201 -20.61 -3.16 12.33
N MET A 202 -19.75 -2.91 11.34
CA MET A 202 -18.94 -3.92 10.65
C MET A 202 -17.67 -4.29 11.43
N GLY A 203 -17.41 -3.68 12.59
CA GLY A 203 -16.21 -3.89 13.38
C GLY A 203 -14.96 -3.16 12.87
N LEU A 204 -15.13 -2.20 11.96
CA LEU A 204 -14.07 -1.41 11.32
C LEU A 204 -13.92 -0.02 11.97
N ALA A 205 -12.82 0.68 11.63
CA ALA A 205 -12.50 2.06 12.04
C ALA A 205 -12.46 2.29 13.57
N LYS A 206 -12.20 1.25 14.37
CA LYS A 206 -12.18 1.35 15.84
C LYS A 206 -10.99 2.17 16.38
N GLY A 207 -9.88 2.20 15.62
CA GLY A 207 -8.68 3.00 15.94
C GLY A 207 -8.60 4.31 15.19
N GLY A 208 -9.60 4.63 14.34
CA GLY A 208 -9.64 5.87 13.56
C GLY A 208 -9.89 7.10 14.43
N SER A 209 -9.17 8.17 14.15
CA SER A 209 -9.30 9.47 14.79
C SER A 209 -8.92 10.61 13.83
N THR A 210 -9.16 11.85 14.22
CA THR A 210 -8.69 13.02 13.47
C THR A 210 -7.17 13.17 13.43
N ASP A 211 -6.44 12.43 14.26
CA ASP A 211 -4.97 12.43 14.27
C ASP A 211 -4.39 11.52 13.19
N ASN A 212 -5.11 10.44 12.84
CA ASN A 212 -4.64 9.40 11.91
C ASN A 212 -5.53 9.24 10.67
N ALA A 213 -6.44 10.15 10.41
CA ALA A 213 -7.25 10.19 9.20
C ALA A 213 -7.69 11.61 8.88
N LEU A 214 -7.95 11.87 7.59
CA LEU A 214 -8.75 13.02 7.17
C LEU A 214 -10.22 12.67 7.40
N VAL A 215 -10.85 13.35 8.34
CA VAL A 215 -12.26 13.10 8.69
C VAL A 215 -13.12 14.24 8.17
N TYR A 216 -14.10 13.92 7.33
CA TYR A 216 -15.05 14.88 6.78
C TYR A 216 -16.46 14.62 7.33
N ASP A 217 -17.15 15.71 7.75
CA ASP A 217 -18.60 15.71 7.88
C ASP A 217 -19.24 16.06 6.51
N ASP A 218 -20.47 16.56 6.46
CA ASP A 218 -21.14 16.86 5.17
C ASP A 218 -20.57 18.11 4.48
N THR A 219 -19.88 19.00 5.18
CA THR A 219 -19.48 20.33 4.69
C THR A 219 -18.08 20.76 5.06
N THR A 220 -17.48 20.14 6.09
CA THR A 220 -16.18 20.54 6.65
C THR A 220 -15.20 19.38 6.77
N CYS A 221 -13.92 19.70 6.86
CA CYS A 221 -12.88 18.76 7.27
C CYS A 221 -12.58 18.98 8.75
N LEU A 222 -12.76 17.94 9.56
CA LEU A 222 -12.52 17.97 11.01
C LEU A 222 -11.04 17.83 11.36
N SER A 223 -10.24 17.35 10.42
CA SER A 223 -8.78 17.27 10.52
C SER A 223 -8.14 18.45 9.79
N VAL A 224 -6.91 18.82 10.15
CA VAL A 224 -6.15 19.81 9.39
C VAL A 224 -5.44 19.10 8.21
N PRO A 225 -5.79 19.37 6.94
CA PRO A 225 -5.14 18.77 5.80
C PRO A 225 -3.66 19.13 5.73
N ARG A 226 -2.82 18.16 5.31
CA ARG A 226 -1.38 18.35 5.07
C ARG A 226 -1.08 18.84 3.67
N PHE A 227 -1.98 18.53 2.73
CA PHE A 227 -1.95 18.96 1.33
C PHE A 227 -3.36 19.38 0.92
N GLU A 228 -3.48 20.31 -0.01
CA GLU A 228 -4.78 20.72 -0.58
C GLU A 228 -5.48 19.55 -1.31
N ASP A 229 -4.69 18.65 -1.89
CA ASP A 229 -5.09 17.49 -2.66
C ASP A 229 -4.75 16.16 -1.93
N GLU A 230 -4.80 16.14 -0.58
CA GLU A 230 -4.33 14.99 0.22
C GLU A 230 -5.07 13.69 -0.12
N LEU A 231 -6.38 13.76 -0.44
CA LEU A 231 -7.15 12.58 -0.83
C LEU A 231 -6.55 11.88 -2.05
N VAL A 232 -6.27 12.60 -3.13
CA VAL A 232 -5.76 11.96 -4.37
C VAL A 232 -4.35 11.43 -4.20
N ARG A 233 -3.51 12.10 -3.40
CA ARG A 233 -2.18 11.60 -3.05
C ARG A 233 -2.24 10.29 -2.29
N HIS A 234 -3.17 10.21 -1.32
CA HIS A 234 -3.40 8.98 -0.58
C HIS A 234 -3.90 7.85 -1.51
N LYS A 235 -4.83 8.15 -2.43
CA LYS A 235 -5.30 7.17 -3.41
C LYS A 235 -4.21 6.68 -4.36
N ALA A 236 -3.27 7.53 -4.74
CA ALA A 236 -2.10 7.13 -5.51
C ALA A 236 -1.16 6.22 -4.69
N LEU A 237 -0.99 6.53 -3.40
CA LEU A 237 -0.26 5.69 -2.45
C LEU A 237 -0.88 4.29 -2.34
N ASP A 238 -2.21 4.18 -2.18
CA ASP A 238 -2.94 2.92 -2.14
C ASP A 238 -2.67 2.07 -3.40
N VAL A 239 -2.74 2.68 -4.58
CA VAL A 239 -2.44 2.01 -5.86
C VAL A 239 -1.02 1.46 -5.89
N MET A 240 -0.04 2.25 -5.41
CA MET A 240 1.35 1.80 -5.36
C MET A 240 1.53 0.59 -4.45
N GLY A 241 0.89 0.59 -3.29
CA GLY A 241 0.94 -0.51 -2.34
C GLY A 241 0.28 -1.79 -2.87
N ASP A 242 -0.91 -1.66 -3.43
CA ASP A 242 -1.65 -2.79 -4.00
C ASP A 242 -0.92 -3.42 -5.18
N LEU A 243 -0.36 -2.60 -6.08
CA LEU A 243 0.38 -3.11 -7.25
C LEU A 243 1.75 -3.69 -6.88
N TYR A 244 2.35 -3.29 -5.74
CA TYR A 244 3.60 -3.90 -5.28
C TYR A 244 3.45 -5.35 -4.83
N LEU A 245 2.23 -5.87 -4.72
CA LEU A 245 1.94 -7.30 -4.57
C LEU A 245 2.33 -8.14 -5.81
N LEU A 246 2.65 -7.49 -6.93
CA LEU A 246 3.30 -8.10 -8.12
C LEU A 246 4.82 -8.20 -7.98
N GLY A 247 5.40 -7.50 -7.01
CA GLY A 247 6.82 -7.14 -6.99
C GLY A 247 7.08 -5.84 -7.77
N PRO A 248 8.36 -5.51 -8.01
CA PRO A 248 8.73 -4.29 -8.74
C PRO A 248 8.22 -4.32 -10.19
N ILE A 249 7.59 -3.22 -10.62
CA ILE A 249 7.08 -3.05 -11.99
C ILE A 249 7.59 -1.75 -12.62
N GLU A 250 7.74 -1.74 -13.94
CA GLU A 250 7.91 -0.54 -14.77
C GLU A 250 6.71 -0.40 -15.68
N GLY A 251 6.08 0.79 -15.67
CA GLY A 251 4.89 1.11 -16.43
C GLY A 251 4.25 2.40 -15.93
N HIS A 252 3.34 2.98 -16.70
CA HIS A 252 2.55 4.13 -16.30
C HIS A 252 1.14 3.70 -15.93
N VAL A 253 0.81 3.81 -14.65
CA VAL A 253 -0.53 3.55 -14.12
C VAL A 253 -1.38 4.80 -14.25
N ILE A 254 -2.58 4.67 -14.84
CA ILE A 254 -3.55 5.75 -14.96
C ILE A 254 -4.87 5.26 -14.36
N ALA A 255 -5.35 5.95 -13.33
CA ALA A 255 -6.52 5.55 -12.56
C ALA A 255 -7.54 6.68 -12.44
N LEU A 256 -8.81 6.34 -12.61
CA LEU A 256 -9.95 7.21 -12.34
C LEU A 256 -10.84 6.51 -11.30
N LYS A 257 -10.97 7.11 -10.11
CA LYS A 257 -11.82 6.60 -9.02
C LYS A 257 -11.53 5.13 -8.68
N SER A 258 -10.28 4.66 -8.82
CA SER A 258 -9.91 3.29 -8.54
C SER A 258 -10.09 2.93 -7.06
N SER A 259 -10.08 1.64 -6.78
CA SER A 259 -10.24 1.04 -5.45
C SER A 259 -9.29 -0.16 -5.32
N HIS A 260 -9.09 -0.68 -4.10
CA HIS A 260 -8.31 -1.90 -3.87
C HIS A 260 -8.80 -3.07 -4.75
N GLU A 261 -10.12 -3.18 -4.99
CA GLU A 261 -10.68 -4.18 -5.89
C GLU A 261 -10.18 -4.02 -7.32
N LEU A 262 -10.28 -2.80 -7.90
CA LEU A 262 -9.82 -2.58 -9.27
C LEU A 262 -8.30 -2.72 -9.38
N ASN A 263 -7.56 -2.26 -8.37
CA ASN A 263 -6.11 -2.41 -8.30
C ASN A 263 -5.72 -3.90 -8.29
N SER A 264 -6.39 -4.70 -7.47
CA SER A 264 -6.20 -6.16 -7.41
C SER A 264 -6.54 -6.85 -8.73
N ARG A 265 -7.65 -6.49 -9.37
CA ARG A 265 -8.03 -7.03 -10.69
C ARG A 265 -7.01 -6.69 -11.77
N LEU A 266 -6.46 -5.48 -11.76
CA LEU A 266 -5.37 -5.10 -12.66
C LEU A 266 -4.12 -5.95 -12.39
N ALA A 267 -3.75 -6.10 -11.13
CA ALA A 267 -2.61 -6.92 -10.73
C ALA A 267 -2.76 -8.38 -11.18
N HIS A 268 -3.96 -8.96 -11.05
CA HIS A 268 -4.24 -10.31 -11.57
C HIS A 268 -4.08 -10.40 -13.09
N SER A 269 -4.54 -9.42 -13.84
CA SER A 269 -4.35 -9.38 -15.31
C SER A 269 -2.87 -9.32 -15.70
N ILE A 270 -2.04 -8.64 -14.93
CA ILE A 270 -0.59 -8.52 -15.17
C ILE A 270 0.12 -9.83 -14.81
N ILE A 271 -0.19 -10.44 -13.67
CA ILE A 271 0.48 -11.69 -13.25
C ILE A 271 0.18 -12.86 -14.19
N GLU A 272 -1.00 -12.89 -14.79
CA GLU A 272 -1.34 -13.89 -15.82
C GLU A 272 -0.42 -13.74 -17.03
N GLU A 273 -0.16 -12.53 -17.52
CA GLU A 273 0.79 -12.29 -18.62
C GLU A 273 2.21 -12.69 -18.24
N ILE A 274 2.65 -12.37 -17.02
CA ILE A 274 3.99 -12.77 -16.53
C ILE A 274 4.14 -14.29 -16.61
N ARG A 275 3.13 -15.05 -16.18
CA ARG A 275 3.14 -16.52 -16.21
C ARG A 275 3.13 -17.11 -17.61
N GLU A 276 2.36 -16.50 -18.51
CA GLU A 276 2.32 -16.90 -19.93
C GLU A 276 3.68 -16.70 -20.62
N THR A 277 4.42 -15.64 -20.28
CA THR A 277 5.71 -15.33 -20.90
C THR A 277 6.88 -16.12 -20.33
N GLN A 278 6.69 -16.83 -19.22
CA GLN A 278 7.71 -17.67 -18.57
C GLN A 278 7.57 -19.17 -18.95
N GLN A 279 6.49 -19.55 -19.63
CA GLN A 279 6.27 -20.89 -20.20
C GLN A 279 6.83 -21.00 -21.62
#